data_f9c6513bcc90b893d42be5fe02426566
#
_entry.id   f9c6513bcc90b893d42be5fe02426566
#
_cell.length_a   1.000
_cell.length_b   1.000
_cell.length_c   1.000
_cell.angle_alpha   90.00
_cell.angle_beta   90.00
_cell.angle_gamma   90.00
#
_symmetry.space_group_name_H-M   'P 1'
#
loop_
_entity.id
_entity.type
_entity.pdbx_description
1 polymer ?
#
loop_
_entity_poly.entity_id
_entity_poly.type
_entity_poly.pdbx_seq_one_letter_code
_entity_poly.pdbx_strand_id
1 'polypeptide(L)'
;MTHLPLSDWPLADRARIRGVLTDIDDTLTTEGAITPDALAALHALRAAGLPVFAITGRPAGWSEAFALAWPVNAIVAENGAVALWRGDHGTLQKAWLQDEATRRSNCAQLQAVAQRVMRELPHARLSQDSLGRETDIAIDHSEITHLNDADIARVVQRMRE
;
A
#
# COMPACT_ATOMS: atom_id res chain seq x y z
N MET A 1 -17.79 -20.94 6.20
CA MET A 1 -18.64 -20.01 5.43
C MET A 1 -18.33 -20.22 3.97
N THR A 2 -19.32 -20.50 3.14
CA THR A 2 -19.13 -20.63 1.70
C THR A 2 -19.08 -19.22 1.11
N HIS A 3 -17.98 -18.85 0.45
CA HIS A 3 -17.89 -17.58 -0.27
C HIS A 3 -18.79 -17.67 -1.50
N LEU A 4 -19.69 -16.70 -1.67
CA LEU A 4 -20.52 -16.56 -2.86
C LEU A 4 -19.86 -15.58 -3.82
N PRO A 5 -19.83 -15.88 -5.13
CA PRO A 5 -19.45 -14.91 -6.15
C PRO A 5 -20.33 -13.66 -6.05
N LEU A 6 -19.76 -12.49 -6.35
CA LEU A 6 -20.53 -11.22 -6.31
C LEU A 6 -21.73 -11.25 -7.28
N SER A 7 -21.62 -11.98 -8.40
CA SER A 7 -22.72 -12.21 -9.35
C SER A 7 -23.95 -12.86 -8.70
N ASP A 8 -23.73 -13.70 -7.69
CA ASP A 8 -24.78 -14.49 -7.02
C ASP A 8 -25.39 -13.75 -5.82
N TRP A 9 -24.84 -12.57 -5.47
CA TRP A 9 -25.42 -11.75 -4.41
C TRP A 9 -26.79 -11.22 -4.83
N PRO A 10 -27.79 -11.23 -3.93
CA PRO A 10 -29.07 -10.61 -4.18
C PRO A 10 -28.90 -9.13 -4.57
N LEU A 11 -29.69 -8.66 -5.54
CA LEU A 11 -29.63 -7.27 -6.00
C LEU A 11 -29.87 -6.28 -4.84
N ALA A 12 -30.74 -6.61 -3.92
CA ALA A 12 -31.03 -5.81 -2.73
C ALA A 12 -29.79 -5.62 -1.83
N ASP A 13 -28.95 -6.64 -1.71
CA ASP A 13 -27.71 -6.56 -0.92
C ASP A 13 -26.63 -5.77 -1.65
N ARG A 14 -26.50 -5.96 -2.97
CA ARG A 14 -25.60 -5.15 -3.81
C ARG A 14 -25.96 -3.65 -3.78
N ALA A 15 -27.25 -3.32 -3.77
CA ALA A 15 -27.72 -1.94 -3.68
C ALA A 15 -27.40 -1.26 -2.33
N ARG A 16 -26.98 -2.03 -1.31
CA ARG A 16 -26.57 -1.51 0.01
C ARG A 16 -25.08 -1.17 0.09
N ILE A 17 -24.29 -1.55 -0.90
CA ILE A 17 -22.85 -1.22 -0.96
C ILE A 17 -22.71 0.30 -0.98
N ARG A 18 -21.83 0.84 -0.14
CA ARG A 18 -21.58 2.28 0.01
C ARG A 18 -20.20 2.72 -0.47
N GLY A 19 -19.34 1.77 -0.80
CA GLY A 19 -18.00 2.02 -1.29
C GLY A 19 -17.24 0.72 -1.49
N VAL A 20 -16.08 0.82 -2.11
CA VAL A 20 -15.20 -0.31 -2.42
C VAL A 20 -13.82 -0.02 -1.85
N LEU A 21 -13.28 -0.99 -1.12
CA LEU A 21 -11.88 -1.02 -0.71
C LEU A 21 -11.21 -2.14 -1.51
N THR A 22 -10.08 -1.86 -2.13
CA THR A 22 -9.36 -2.81 -2.98
C THR A 22 -7.87 -2.72 -2.75
N ASP A 23 -7.20 -3.84 -2.84
CA ASP A 23 -5.75 -3.89 -2.96
C ASP A 23 -5.30 -3.44 -4.37
N ILE A 24 -4.00 -3.19 -4.57
CA ILE A 24 -3.44 -2.73 -5.83
C ILE A 24 -2.69 -3.85 -6.54
N ASP A 25 -1.62 -4.38 -5.90
CA ASP A 25 -0.72 -5.34 -6.53
C ASP A 25 -1.43 -6.68 -6.77
N ASP A 26 -1.35 -7.20 -7.99
CA ASP A 26 -2.02 -8.44 -8.41
C ASP A 26 -3.56 -8.46 -8.18
N THR A 27 -4.15 -7.28 -7.98
CA THR A 27 -5.60 -7.07 -7.84
C THR A 27 -6.12 -6.09 -8.88
N LEU A 28 -5.67 -4.82 -8.84
CA LEU A 28 -5.93 -3.82 -9.89
C LEU A 28 -4.86 -3.85 -10.97
N THR A 29 -3.67 -4.29 -10.61
CA THR A 29 -2.53 -4.36 -11.52
C THR A 29 -2.14 -5.81 -11.81
N THR A 30 -1.53 -6.02 -12.99
CA THR A 30 -0.81 -7.22 -13.37
C THR A 30 0.56 -6.77 -13.86
N GLU A 31 1.63 -7.40 -13.35
CA GLU A 31 3.01 -7.01 -13.66
C GLU A 31 3.28 -5.50 -13.43
N GLY A 32 2.68 -4.95 -12.37
CA GLY A 32 2.86 -3.54 -11.97
C GLY A 32 2.06 -2.51 -12.79
N ALA A 33 1.29 -2.92 -13.79
CA ALA A 33 0.47 -2.04 -14.60
C ALA A 33 -1.03 -2.30 -14.38
N ILE A 34 -1.84 -1.23 -14.26
CA ILE A 34 -3.29 -1.37 -14.16
C ILE A 34 -3.85 -1.95 -15.45
N THR A 35 -4.71 -2.97 -15.34
CA THR A 35 -5.32 -3.60 -16.51
C THR A 35 -6.46 -2.75 -17.07
N PRO A 36 -6.74 -2.81 -18.39
CA PRO A 36 -7.80 -2.02 -19.00
C PRO A 36 -9.19 -2.29 -18.41
N ASP A 37 -9.47 -3.52 -18.03
CA ASP A 37 -10.74 -3.94 -17.41
C ASP A 37 -10.84 -3.43 -15.98
N ALA A 38 -9.78 -3.48 -15.18
CA ALA A 38 -9.74 -2.87 -13.84
C ALA A 38 -9.96 -1.35 -13.92
N LEU A 39 -9.29 -0.67 -14.84
CA LEU A 39 -9.48 0.78 -15.04
C LEU A 39 -10.91 1.11 -15.47
N ALA A 40 -11.50 0.32 -16.38
CA ALA A 40 -12.90 0.48 -16.79
C ALA A 40 -13.87 0.25 -15.62
N ALA A 41 -13.60 -0.74 -14.75
CA ALA A 41 -14.39 -1.00 -13.55
C ALA A 41 -14.32 0.18 -12.56
N LEU A 42 -13.15 0.77 -12.34
CA LEU A 42 -12.99 1.96 -11.50
C LEU A 42 -13.80 3.15 -12.05
N HIS A 43 -13.78 3.37 -13.37
CA HIS A 43 -14.61 4.41 -13.99
C HIS A 43 -16.11 4.14 -13.83
N ALA A 44 -16.53 2.90 -13.96
CA ALA A 44 -17.94 2.52 -13.77
C ALA A 44 -18.40 2.73 -12.33
N LEU A 45 -17.58 2.36 -11.33
CA LEU A 45 -17.87 2.60 -9.92
C LEU A 45 -18.00 4.09 -9.62
N ARG A 46 -17.07 4.89 -10.12
CA ARG A 46 -17.14 6.37 -9.99
C ARG A 46 -18.40 6.95 -10.63
N ALA A 47 -18.76 6.49 -11.83
CA ALA A 47 -20.00 6.92 -12.52
C ALA A 47 -21.26 6.52 -11.75
N ALA A 48 -21.24 5.39 -11.04
CA ALA A 48 -22.30 4.95 -10.15
C ALA A 48 -22.33 5.68 -8.80
N GLY A 49 -21.43 6.63 -8.55
CA GLY A 49 -21.34 7.37 -7.29
C GLY A 49 -20.77 6.55 -6.11
N LEU A 50 -20.14 5.41 -6.38
CA LEU A 50 -19.52 4.57 -5.36
C LEU A 50 -18.06 5.00 -5.14
N PRO A 51 -17.69 5.47 -3.94
CA PRO A 51 -16.32 5.79 -3.63
C PRO A 51 -15.44 4.54 -3.62
N VAL A 52 -14.24 4.68 -4.18
CA VAL A 52 -13.22 3.63 -4.21
C VAL A 52 -11.97 4.10 -3.49
N PHE A 53 -11.48 3.27 -2.57
CA PHE A 53 -10.23 3.46 -1.86
C PHE A 53 -9.30 2.30 -2.17
N ALA A 54 -8.18 2.58 -2.82
CA ALA A 54 -7.14 1.57 -3.04
C ALA A 54 -6.20 1.54 -1.83
N ILE A 55 -5.82 0.34 -1.40
CA ILE A 55 -5.01 0.13 -0.19
C ILE A 55 -3.79 -0.69 -0.59
N THR A 56 -2.60 -0.28 -0.17
CA THR A 56 -1.35 -0.96 -0.53
C THR A 56 -0.28 -0.85 0.55
N GLY A 57 0.60 -1.83 0.61
CA GLY A 57 1.86 -1.76 1.36
C GLY A 57 2.97 -0.99 0.65
N ARG A 58 2.74 -0.53 -0.61
CA ARG A 58 3.72 0.24 -1.37
C ARG A 58 3.99 1.61 -0.74
N PRO A 59 5.16 2.22 -1.05
CA PRO A 59 5.51 3.55 -0.56
C PRO A 59 4.52 4.65 -0.95
N ALA A 60 4.40 5.67 -0.10
CA ALA A 60 3.65 6.88 -0.42
C ALA A 60 4.13 7.52 -1.73
N GLY A 61 5.45 7.67 -1.92
CA GLY A 61 6.03 8.24 -3.13
C GLY A 61 5.69 7.45 -4.41
N TRP A 62 5.63 6.11 -4.34
CA TRP A 62 5.19 5.28 -5.47
C TRP A 62 3.70 5.53 -5.80
N SER A 63 2.89 5.76 -4.78
CA SER A 63 1.44 5.91 -4.89
C SER A 63 0.99 7.26 -5.43
N GLU A 64 1.84 8.29 -5.41
CA GLU A 64 1.50 9.67 -5.79
C GLU A 64 0.95 9.79 -7.22
N ALA A 65 1.66 9.20 -8.19
CA ALA A 65 1.27 9.25 -9.58
C ALA A 65 -0.10 8.60 -9.83
N PHE A 66 -0.37 7.49 -9.15
CA PHE A 66 -1.63 6.76 -9.27
C PHE A 66 -2.79 7.48 -8.58
N ALA A 67 -2.55 8.13 -7.43
CA ALA A 67 -3.54 8.95 -6.75
C ALA A 67 -4.01 10.14 -7.61
N LEU A 68 -3.14 10.64 -8.49
CA LEU A 68 -3.48 11.70 -9.44
C LEU A 68 -4.14 11.17 -10.72
N ALA A 69 -3.78 9.96 -11.17
CA ALA A 69 -4.18 9.43 -12.48
C ALA A 69 -5.42 8.55 -12.42
N TRP A 70 -5.57 7.72 -11.39
CA TRP A 70 -6.66 6.75 -11.33
C TRP A 70 -7.96 7.37 -10.82
N PRO A 71 -9.12 6.85 -11.26
CA PRO A 71 -10.43 7.37 -10.84
C PRO A 71 -10.84 6.82 -9.45
N VAL A 72 -9.92 6.83 -8.49
CA VAL A 72 -10.14 6.47 -7.09
C VAL A 72 -10.33 7.73 -6.23
N ASN A 73 -10.96 7.57 -5.07
CA ASN A 73 -11.15 8.67 -4.12
C ASN A 73 -9.88 8.95 -3.31
N ALA A 74 -9.16 7.89 -2.94
CA ALA A 74 -7.84 7.98 -2.34
C ALA A 74 -7.08 6.67 -2.51
N ILE A 75 -5.75 6.75 -2.37
CA ILE A 75 -4.86 5.60 -2.14
C ILE A 75 -4.37 5.68 -0.70
N VAL A 76 -4.51 4.58 0.03
CA VAL A 76 -4.00 4.43 1.38
C VAL A 76 -2.75 3.57 1.30
N ALA A 77 -1.60 4.20 1.46
CA ALA A 77 -0.27 3.61 1.28
C ALA A 77 0.36 3.22 2.64
N GLU A 78 1.50 2.51 2.55
CA GLU A 78 2.31 2.11 3.69
C GLU A 78 1.47 1.44 4.78
N ASN A 79 0.68 0.43 4.36
CA ASN A 79 -0.16 -0.38 5.27
C ASN A 79 -1.15 0.43 6.12
N GLY A 80 -1.63 1.57 5.62
CA GLY A 80 -2.61 2.40 6.32
C GLY A 80 -2.08 3.70 6.92
N ALA A 81 -0.78 3.97 6.78
CA ALA A 81 -0.14 5.09 7.46
C ALA A 81 -0.30 6.43 6.74
N VAL A 82 -0.46 6.41 5.40
CA VAL A 82 -0.56 7.62 4.56
C VAL A 82 -1.72 7.50 3.59
N ALA A 83 -2.63 8.46 3.60
CA ALA A 83 -3.66 8.61 2.58
C ALA A 83 -3.26 9.69 1.58
N LEU A 84 -3.41 9.39 0.28
CA LEU A 84 -3.12 10.28 -0.83
C LEU A 84 -4.35 10.41 -1.72
N TRP A 85 -4.70 11.64 -2.11
CA TRP A 85 -5.82 11.86 -3.03
C TRP A 85 -5.59 13.08 -3.90
N ARG A 86 -6.34 13.13 -4.98
CA ARG A 86 -6.39 14.29 -5.85
C ARG A 86 -7.36 15.32 -5.27
N GLY A 87 -6.82 16.44 -4.79
CA GLY A 87 -7.58 17.56 -4.29
C GLY A 87 -8.09 18.47 -5.39
N ASP A 88 -8.61 19.62 -4.98
CA ASP A 88 -9.07 20.67 -5.87
C ASP A 88 -7.93 21.14 -6.79
N HIS A 89 -8.30 21.51 -8.01
CA HIS A 89 -7.35 21.92 -9.06
C HIS A 89 -6.33 20.86 -9.46
N GLY A 90 -6.56 19.58 -9.11
CA GLY A 90 -5.69 18.46 -9.48
C GLY A 90 -4.41 18.34 -8.67
N THR A 91 -4.30 19.04 -7.56
CA THR A 91 -3.14 18.97 -6.65
C THR A 91 -3.16 17.68 -5.83
N LEU A 92 -1.98 17.10 -5.60
CA LEU A 92 -1.85 15.99 -4.66
C LEU A 92 -2.06 16.48 -3.22
N GLN A 93 -2.92 15.78 -2.50
CA GLN A 93 -3.13 15.96 -1.07
C GLN A 93 -2.67 14.72 -0.32
N LYS A 94 -2.15 14.91 0.89
CA LYS A 94 -1.72 13.84 1.79
C LYS A 94 -2.26 14.06 3.20
N ALA A 95 -2.62 12.96 3.86
CA ALA A 95 -2.88 12.92 5.30
C ALA A 95 -2.17 11.71 5.90
N TRP A 96 -1.63 11.89 7.09
CA TRP A 96 -0.92 10.85 7.83
C TRP A 96 -1.72 10.46 9.06
N LEU A 97 -1.68 9.17 9.39
CA LEU A 97 -2.33 8.65 10.59
C LEU A 97 -1.71 9.24 11.88
N GLN A 98 -0.39 9.48 11.87
CA GLN A 98 0.36 10.02 13.00
C GLN A 98 0.75 11.48 12.75
N ASP A 99 0.91 12.25 13.82
CA ASP A 99 1.46 13.61 13.76
C ASP A 99 2.94 13.61 13.32
N GLU A 100 3.44 14.77 12.93
CA GLU A 100 4.78 14.92 12.36
C GLU A 100 5.90 14.55 13.37
N ALA A 101 5.75 14.91 14.64
CA ALA A 101 6.77 14.63 15.66
C ALA A 101 6.90 13.13 15.89
N THR A 102 5.76 12.44 16.00
CA THR A 102 5.68 10.99 16.13
C THR A 102 6.29 10.29 14.91
N ARG A 103 5.94 10.71 13.70
CA ARG A 103 6.49 10.14 12.46
C ARG A 103 8.01 10.29 12.40
N ARG A 104 8.55 11.48 12.71
CA ARG A 104 10.00 11.71 12.72
C ARG A 104 10.72 10.81 13.71
N SER A 105 10.17 10.67 14.91
CA SER A 105 10.73 9.80 15.95
C SER A 105 10.73 8.34 15.50
N ASN A 106 9.60 7.85 15.00
CA ASN A 106 9.47 6.49 14.52
C ASN A 106 10.39 6.20 13.33
N CYS A 107 10.47 7.13 12.37
CA CYS A 107 11.35 7.00 11.21
C CYS A 107 12.83 6.86 11.63
N ALA A 108 13.28 7.66 12.60
CA ALA A 108 14.63 7.57 13.12
C ALA A 108 14.91 6.21 13.78
N GLN A 109 13.96 5.69 14.56
CA GLN A 109 14.06 4.37 15.19
C GLN A 109 14.10 3.26 14.13
N LEU A 110 13.20 3.29 13.16
CA LEU A 110 13.14 2.30 12.08
C LEU A 110 14.43 2.29 11.25
N GLN A 111 14.99 3.46 10.93
CA GLN A 111 16.28 3.55 10.24
C GLN A 111 17.42 2.97 11.07
N ALA A 112 17.44 3.17 12.38
CA ALA A 112 18.44 2.57 13.27
C ALA A 112 18.31 1.04 13.30
N VAL A 113 17.09 0.52 13.34
CA VAL A 113 16.82 -0.93 13.24
C VAL A 113 17.28 -1.48 11.90
N ALA A 114 16.94 -0.82 10.78
CA ALA A 114 17.38 -1.23 9.45
C ALA A 114 18.90 -1.31 9.34
N GLN A 115 19.61 -0.27 9.82
CA GLN A 115 21.08 -0.26 9.84
C GLN A 115 21.66 -1.37 10.72
N ARG A 116 21.02 -1.68 11.86
CA ARG A 116 21.44 -2.79 12.71
C ARG A 116 21.28 -4.13 12.00
N VAL A 117 20.12 -4.36 11.36
CA VAL A 117 19.87 -5.57 10.57
C VAL A 117 20.94 -5.75 9.50
N MET A 118 21.22 -4.71 8.69
CA MET A 118 22.21 -4.78 7.62
C MET A 118 23.66 -4.97 8.12
N ARG A 119 23.99 -4.53 9.34
CA ARG A 119 25.29 -4.83 9.97
C ARG A 119 25.39 -6.28 10.45
N GLU A 120 24.32 -6.82 11.03
CA GLU A 120 24.29 -8.18 11.58
C GLU A 120 24.08 -9.25 10.50
N LEU A 121 23.45 -8.87 9.39
CA LEU A 121 23.17 -9.70 8.22
C LEU A 121 23.66 -8.97 6.94
N PRO A 122 24.96 -9.04 6.60
CA PRO A 122 25.54 -8.25 5.52
C PRO A 122 24.94 -8.50 4.12
N HIS A 123 24.22 -9.60 3.94
CA HIS A 123 23.52 -9.95 2.72
C HIS A 123 22.07 -9.46 2.69
N ALA A 124 21.49 -9.03 3.83
CA ALA A 124 20.18 -8.39 3.85
C ALA A 124 20.24 -7.01 3.16
N ARG A 125 19.15 -6.62 2.52
CA ARG A 125 18.99 -5.33 1.84
C ARG A 125 17.65 -4.74 2.18
N LEU A 126 17.56 -3.42 2.11
CA LEU A 126 16.25 -2.75 2.02
C LEU A 126 15.58 -3.13 0.71
N SER A 127 14.24 -3.17 0.70
CA SER A 127 13.49 -3.37 -0.53
C SER A 127 13.80 -2.26 -1.55
N GLN A 128 13.68 -2.57 -2.84
CA GLN A 128 14.00 -1.62 -3.92
C GLN A 128 13.11 -0.38 -3.87
N ASP A 129 11.89 -0.53 -3.38
CA ASP A 129 10.91 0.54 -3.25
C ASP A 129 11.09 1.39 -1.98
N SER A 130 12.19 1.20 -1.22
CA SER A 130 12.45 1.98 0.01
C SER A 130 12.55 3.48 -0.22
N LEU A 131 12.93 3.91 -1.44
CA LEU A 131 12.84 5.31 -1.85
C LEU A 131 11.37 5.73 -1.95
N GLY A 132 10.97 6.73 -1.16
CA GLY A 132 9.60 7.23 -1.14
C GLY A 132 8.74 6.68 -0.01
N ARG A 133 9.30 5.84 0.88
CA ARG A 133 8.67 5.47 2.15
C ARG A 133 8.80 6.61 3.16
N GLU A 134 7.68 6.96 3.78
CA GLU A 134 7.59 8.09 4.72
C GLU A 134 7.40 7.65 6.16
N THR A 135 6.88 6.44 6.40
CA THR A 135 6.44 6.02 7.74
C THR A 135 6.92 4.63 8.13
N ASP A 136 7.34 3.81 7.18
CA ASP A 136 7.79 2.45 7.44
C ASP A 136 9.14 2.15 6.77
N ILE A 137 9.63 0.93 6.97
CA ILE A 137 10.78 0.35 6.27
C ILE A 137 10.40 -1.05 5.78
N ALA A 138 11.04 -1.50 4.72
CA ALA A 138 10.93 -2.87 4.25
C ALA A 138 12.32 -3.48 4.01
N ILE A 139 12.53 -4.69 4.56
CA ILE A 139 13.70 -5.52 4.29
C ILE A 139 13.30 -6.55 3.24
N ASP A 140 14.05 -6.57 2.13
CA ASP A 140 13.84 -7.56 1.07
C ASP A 140 14.20 -8.96 1.58
N HIS A 141 13.28 -9.90 1.40
CA HIS A 141 13.50 -11.30 1.78
C HIS A 141 13.39 -12.27 0.61
N SER A 142 12.78 -11.88 -0.51
CA SER A 142 12.45 -12.81 -1.60
C SER A 142 12.50 -12.23 -3.01
N GLU A 143 12.50 -10.91 -3.18
CA GLU A 143 12.50 -10.30 -4.53
C GLU A 143 13.90 -10.38 -5.15
N ILE A 144 14.94 -9.97 -4.43
CA ILE A 144 16.33 -9.96 -4.87
C ILE A 144 17.19 -10.74 -3.91
N THR A 145 16.99 -10.51 -2.60
CA THR A 145 17.77 -11.14 -1.54
C THR A 145 16.99 -12.35 -1.04
N HIS A 146 17.25 -13.52 -1.56
CA HIS A 146 16.59 -14.75 -1.09
C HIS A 146 17.14 -15.15 0.30
N LEU A 147 16.58 -14.54 1.36
CA LEU A 147 16.94 -14.88 2.74
C LEU A 147 16.39 -16.27 3.09
N ASN A 148 17.18 -17.06 3.82
CA ASN A 148 16.69 -18.30 4.39
C ASN A 148 15.83 -18.05 5.64
N ASP A 149 15.09 -19.06 6.10
CA ASP A 149 14.16 -18.96 7.23
C ASP A 149 14.84 -18.48 8.52
N ALA A 150 16.09 -18.88 8.77
CA ALA A 150 16.83 -18.46 9.95
C ALA A 150 17.18 -16.97 9.91
N ASP A 151 17.56 -16.45 8.75
CA ASP A 151 17.84 -15.03 8.56
C ASP A 151 16.55 -14.20 8.63
N ILE A 152 15.46 -14.68 8.03
CA ILE A 152 14.13 -14.06 8.17
C ILE A 152 13.74 -13.96 9.65
N ALA A 153 13.89 -15.06 10.41
CA ALA A 153 13.57 -15.07 11.83
C ALA A 153 14.42 -14.04 12.62
N ARG A 154 15.71 -13.89 12.28
CA ARG A 154 16.61 -12.89 12.88
C ARG A 154 16.17 -11.46 12.56
N VAL A 155 15.82 -11.18 11.29
CA VAL A 155 15.28 -9.87 10.89
C VAL A 155 14.02 -9.55 11.69
N VAL A 156 13.07 -10.47 11.74
CA VAL A 156 11.81 -10.30 12.49
C VAL A 156 12.09 -10.05 13.98
N GLN A 157 13.03 -10.78 14.57
CA GLN A 157 13.41 -10.57 15.96
C GLN A 157 13.93 -9.14 16.19
N ARG A 158 14.81 -8.64 15.31
CA ARG A 158 15.37 -7.27 15.45
C ARG A 158 14.31 -6.17 15.23
N MET A 159 13.34 -6.42 14.38
CA MET A 159 12.22 -5.50 14.16
C MET A 159 11.24 -5.42 15.34
N ARG A 160 11.25 -6.42 16.23
CA ARG A 160 10.39 -6.48 17.43
C ARG A 160 11.03 -5.88 18.69
N GLU A 161 12.34 -5.65 18.67
CA GLU A 161 13.09 -5.02 19.77
C GLU A 161 12.98 -3.48 19.74
#